data_519e2e7ed85b966853f83136d760edc1
#
_entry.id   519e2e7ed85b966853f83136d760edc1
#
_cell.length_a   1.000
_cell.length_b   1.000
_cell.length_c   1.000
_cell.angle_alpha   90.00
_cell.angle_beta   90.00
_cell.angle_gamma   90.00
#
_symmetry.space_group_name_H-M   'P 1'
#
loop_
_entity.id
_entity.type
_entity.pdbx_description
1 polymer ?
#
loop_
_entity_poly.entity_id
_entity_poly.type
_entity_poly.pdbx_seq_one_letter_code
_entity_poly.pdbx_strand_id
1 'polypeptide(L)'
;MNKKVILMILDGWGITQDPKVSAIYNAKTPYINSLYNKYAHASLRTDGEHVGLPEGQMGNSEVGHMNLGAGRIVYQNLARINKAVKEKTLGKEKALLDTFKYAKENNKKVHLLGLVSDGGIHSHINHLKGILDIAKEQEVANVFVHAFSDGRDCDPKSGGKFINDLQDYMKESTGELASVTGRYYAMDRDNRWERIKIAYDGLVNGVGTRTKDVVAAIQQNYDAGLTDEFHKPILITDEENQPKAQIKEGDAVLFFNYRTDRGRELTNALSQNDFPEEEMKKLDLYFTTITLYDESFQNINVIYKNDNIKNTLGEVISRAGKKQIRIAETEKYPHVTFFFSGGQEAPFNGESRILKNSPKVATYDLQPEMSAYELTDALCEDLEKATADFVCLNFANGDMVGHTGIMEAAIKACETVDTCAKTVIETGLKNGYTTLLIADHGNCETMINPDGSPNTAHTTNPVPFVLIDEDLKSLKNGILGDIAPTILDLMGIEQPSEMTQKSLL
;
A
#
# COMPACT_ATOMS: atom_id res chain seq x y z
N MET A 1 -5.17 -18.93 27.33
CA MET A 1 -5.52 -18.08 28.46
C MET A 1 -6.93 -17.54 28.22
N ASN A 2 -7.63 -16.94 29.17
CA ASN A 2 -8.96 -16.35 28.88
C ASN A 2 -8.98 -14.93 29.45
N LYS A 3 -8.06 -14.10 28.96
CA LYS A 3 -7.88 -12.72 29.44
C LYS A 3 -8.72 -11.75 28.61
N LYS A 4 -9.15 -10.65 29.21
CA LYS A 4 -9.64 -9.46 28.49
C LYS A 4 -8.45 -8.62 28.07
N VAL A 5 -8.49 -8.06 26.87
CA VAL A 5 -7.31 -7.44 26.27
C VAL A 5 -7.61 -6.02 25.76
N ILE A 6 -6.73 -5.09 26.09
CA ILE A 6 -6.66 -3.76 25.50
C ILE A 6 -5.44 -3.72 24.58
N LEU A 7 -5.64 -3.46 23.32
CA LEU A 7 -4.61 -3.02 22.38
C LEU A 7 -4.60 -1.49 22.37
N MET A 8 -3.55 -0.90 22.94
CA MET A 8 -3.33 0.54 22.97
C MET A 8 -2.26 0.90 21.97
N ILE A 9 -2.62 1.66 20.96
CA ILE A 9 -1.74 2.11 19.87
C ILE A 9 -1.39 3.56 20.12
N LEU A 10 -0.11 3.84 20.35
CA LEU A 10 0.46 5.19 20.43
C LEU A 10 0.95 5.56 19.03
N ASP A 11 0.07 6.12 18.20
CA ASP A 11 0.34 6.40 16.79
C ASP A 11 1.57 7.32 16.62
N GLY A 12 2.51 6.90 15.77
CA GLY A 12 3.74 7.67 15.50
C GLY A 12 4.80 7.64 16.61
N TRP A 13 4.73 6.66 17.56
CA TRP A 13 5.64 6.56 18.68
C TRP A 13 6.78 5.57 18.42
N GLY A 14 7.85 6.02 17.76
CA GLY A 14 9.03 5.20 17.49
C GLY A 14 10.04 5.15 18.65
N ILE A 15 11.06 4.32 18.48
CA ILE A 15 12.17 4.17 19.42
C ILE A 15 13.42 4.83 18.85
N THR A 16 13.92 5.85 19.55
CA THR A 16 15.27 6.39 19.35
C THR A 16 15.91 6.75 20.68
N GLN A 17 17.23 6.79 20.70
CA GLN A 17 18.00 7.22 21.87
C GLN A 17 18.67 8.58 21.66
N ASP A 18 18.49 9.22 20.50
CA ASP A 18 19.07 10.54 20.25
C ASP A 18 18.19 11.66 20.83
N PRO A 19 18.61 12.28 21.96
CA PRO A 19 17.83 13.34 22.61
C PRO A 19 17.71 14.61 21.76
N LYS A 20 18.57 14.79 20.76
CA LYS A 20 18.61 16.00 19.95
C LYS A 20 17.43 16.07 18.97
N VAL A 21 16.95 14.94 18.54
CA VAL A 21 15.92 14.85 17.48
C VAL A 21 14.56 14.34 17.98
N SER A 22 14.50 13.80 19.20
CA SER A 22 13.31 13.09 19.71
C SER A 22 12.44 13.95 20.60
N ALA A 23 11.18 14.11 20.24
CA ALA A 23 10.18 14.70 21.14
C ALA A 23 9.87 13.75 22.32
N ILE A 24 9.82 12.44 22.07
CA ILE A 24 9.56 11.43 23.10
C ILE A 24 10.62 11.46 24.19
N TYR A 25 11.90 11.51 23.80
CA TYR A 25 13.01 11.55 24.76
C TYR A 25 12.98 12.83 25.63
N ASN A 26 12.62 13.97 25.03
CA ASN A 26 12.55 15.26 25.71
C ASN A 26 11.26 15.48 26.51
N ALA A 27 10.23 14.69 26.26
CA ALA A 27 8.96 14.75 26.97
C ALA A 27 9.06 14.13 28.36
N LYS A 28 8.30 14.66 29.29
CA LYS A 28 8.11 14.07 30.63
C LYS A 28 7.06 12.96 30.56
N THR A 29 7.52 11.75 30.35
CA THR A 29 6.66 10.55 30.22
C THR A 29 6.97 9.54 31.35
N PRO A 30 6.81 9.94 32.64
CA PRO A 30 7.24 9.10 33.80
C PRO A 30 6.48 7.79 33.87
N TYR A 31 5.21 7.76 33.47
CA TYR A 31 4.41 6.55 33.53
C TYR A 31 4.84 5.53 32.50
N ILE A 32 4.87 5.90 31.24
CA ILE A 32 5.31 4.99 30.16
C ILE A 32 6.74 4.51 30.41
N ASN A 33 7.64 5.40 30.84
CA ASN A 33 9.00 5.02 31.21
C ASN A 33 9.06 3.99 32.36
N SER A 34 8.14 4.08 33.35
CA SER A 34 8.06 3.12 34.44
C SER A 34 7.63 1.72 33.99
N LEU A 35 6.86 1.63 32.90
CA LEU A 35 6.37 0.35 32.36
C LEU A 35 7.50 -0.54 31.86
N TYR A 36 8.54 0.02 31.27
CA TYR A 36 9.73 -0.73 30.80
C TYR A 36 10.50 -1.39 31.96
N ASN A 37 10.44 -0.82 33.16
CA ASN A 37 11.09 -1.40 34.34
C ASN A 37 10.22 -2.45 35.01
N LYS A 38 8.91 -2.39 34.82
CA LYS A 38 7.94 -3.23 35.60
C LYS A 38 7.47 -4.43 34.78
N TYR A 39 7.33 -4.29 33.46
CA TYR A 39 6.68 -5.28 32.62
C TYR A 39 7.58 -5.81 31.51
N ALA A 40 7.22 -6.96 30.94
CA ALA A 40 7.88 -7.52 29.79
C ALA A 40 7.73 -6.58 28.59
N HIS A 41 8.82 -6.32 27.89
CA HIS A 41 8.82 -5.45 26.73
C HIS A 41 9.74 -5.97 25.62
N ALA A 42 9.44 -5.55 24.41
CA ALA A 42 10.13 -5.90 23.17
C ALA A 42 10.01 -4.74 22.18
N SER A 43 10.46 -4.94 20.95
CA SER A 43 10.28 -4.01 19.85
C SER A 43 9.62 -4.69 18.65
N LEU A 44 8.91 -3.88 17.84
CA LEU A 44 8.29 -4.33 16.59
C LEU A 44 8.90 -3.57 15.42
N ARG A 45 9.13 -4.29 14.29
CA ARG A 45 9.46 -3.68 13.01
C ARG A 45 8.17 -3.29 12.29
N THR A 46 8.16 -2.06 11.76
CA THR A 46 6.97 -1.45 11.17
C THR A 46 7.24 -0.85 9.78
N ASP A 47 8.36 -1.21 9.17
CA ASP A 47 8.86 -0.69 7.90
C ASP A 47 9.06 -1.79 6.86
N GLY A 48 9.16 -1.39 5.61
CA GLY A 48 9.55 -2.25 4.49
C GLY A 48 8.77 -3.56 4.41
N GLU A 49 9.46 -4.64 4.07
CA GLU A 49 8.84 -5.96 3.88
C GLU A 49 8.14 -6.50 5.13
N HIS A 50 8.49 -6.00 6.33
CA HIS A 50 7.86 -6.41 7.60
C HIS A 50 6.37 -6.01 7.70
N VAL A 51 5.94 -5.05 6.89
CA VAL A 51 4.55 -4.60 6.81
C VAL A 51 3.99 -4.66 5.38
N GLY A 52 4.71 -5.31 4.47
CA GLY A 52 4.28 -5.50 3.09
C GLY A 52 4.53 -4.31 2.17
N LEU A 53 5.49 -3.45 2.51
CA LEU A 53 6.01 -2.34 1.71
C LEU A 53 7.35 -2.72 1.08
N PRO A 54 7.83 -1.99 0.07
CA PRO A 54 9.20 -2.13 -0.43
C PRO A 54 10.24 -1.96 0.68
N GLU A 55 11.38 -2.63 0.53
CA GLU A 55 12.51 -2.50 1.46
C GLU A 55 12.94 -1.03 1.65
N GLY A 56 13.16 -0.63 2.89
CA GLY A 56 13.57 0.74 3.26
C GLY A 56 12.43 1.77 3.26
N GLN A 57 11.22 1.41 2.86
CA GLN A 57 10.08 2.31 2.93
C GLN A 57 9.50 2.36 4.35
N MET A 58 9.31 3.57 4.88
CA MET A 58 8.67 3.80 6.18
C MET A 58 7.22 3.31 6.19
N GLY A 59 6.76 2.76 7.32
CA GLY A 59 5.37 2.40 7.55
C GLY A 59 4.44 3.61 7.59
N ASN A 60 3.15 3.33 7.64
CA ASN A 60 2.09 4.31 7.84
C ASN A 60 0.92 3.67 8.57
N SER A 61 -0.01 4.50 9.06
CA SER A 61 -1.12 4.02 9.89
C SER A 61 -2.06 3.08 9.13
N GLU A 62 -2.31 3.28 7.83
CA GLU A 62 -3.18 2.39 7.03
C GLU A 62 -2.61 0.98 6.98
N VAL A 63 -1.35 0.88 6.55
CA VAL A 63 -0.64 -0.40 6.43
C VAL A 63 -0.42 -1.01 7.81
N GLY A 64 -0.04 -0.22 8.82
CA GLY A 64 0.18 -0.69 10.19
C GLY A 64 -1.07 -1.33 10.78
N HIS A 65 -2.21 -0.62 10.78
CA HIS A 65 -3.47 -1.13 11.32
C HIS A 65 -4.01 -2.32 10.53
N MET A 66 -3.79 -2.36 9.20
CA MET A 66 -4.17 -3.51 8.40
C MET A 66 -3.39 -4.77 8.80
N ASN A 67 -2.08 -4.66 9.02
CA ASN A 67 -1.26 -5.78 9.49
C ASN A 67 -1.64 -6.23 10.90
N LEU A 68 -1.88 -5.26 11.82
CA LEU A 68 -2.36 -5.52 13.18
C LEU A 68 -3.67 -6.34 13.19
N GLY A 69 -4.62 -5.97 12.34
CA GLY A 69 -5.89 -6.67 12.26
C GLY A 69 -5.82 -7.99 11.51
N ALA A 70 -4.95 -8.10 10.51
CA ALA A 70 -4.88 -9.27 9.64
C ALA A 70 -4.11 -10.46 10.25
N GLY A 71 -3.22 -10.24 11.24
CA GLY A 71 -2.35 -11.29 11.78
C GLY A 71 -1.38 -11.89 10.78
N ARG A 72 -1.05 -11.12 9.74
CA ARG A 72 -0.16 -11.49 8.64
C ARG A 72 0.39 -10.27 7.95
N ILE A 73 1.49 -10.42 7.20
CA ILE A 73 1.99 -9.36 6.34
C ILE A 73 1.02 -9.17 5.17
N VAL A 74 0.43 -7.97 5.08
CA VAL A 74 -0.46 -7.58 3.97
C VAL A 74 0.36 -6.80 2.96
N TYR A 75 0.80 -7.48 1.92
CA TYR A 75 1.62 -6.86 0.89
C TYR A 75 0.84 -5.85 0.06
N GLN A 76 1.36 -4.62 -0.03
CA GLN A 76 0.91 -3.63 -0.99
C GLN A 76 1.28 -4.08 -2.42
N ASN A 77 0.55 -3.61 -3.43
CA ASN A 77 0.68 -4.12 -4.80
C ASN A 77 2.13 -4.13 -5.30
N LEU A 78 2.88 -3.06 -5.13
CA LEU A 78 4.29 -3.01 -5.55
C LEU A 78 5.12 -4.11 -4.89
N ALA A 79 5.07 -4.22 -3.58
CA ALA A 79 5.84 -5.21 -2.82
C ALA A 79 5.36 -6.64 -3.11
N ARG A 80 4.05 -6.85 -3.27
CA ARG A 80 3.44 -8.14 -3.65
C ARG A 80 3.98 -8.62 -4.99
N ILE A 81 4.00 -7.74 -6.00
CA ILE A 81 4.45 -8.13 -7.34
C ILE A 81 5.96 -8.26 -7.38
N ASN A 82 6.72 -7.37 -6.72
CA ASN A 82 8.18 -7.50 -6.56
C ASN A 82 8.55 -8.87 -5.99
N LYS A 83 7.86 -9.28 -4.90
CA LYS A 83 8.06 -10.59 -4.28
C LYS A 83 7.69 -11.72 -5.25
N ALA A 84 6.55 -11.62 -5.93
CA ALA A 84 6.10 -12.63 -6.88
C ALA A 84 7.08 -12.82 -8.05
N VAL A 85 7.69 -11.75 -8.54
CA VAL A 85 8.76 -11.80 -9.56
C VAL A 85 10.02 -12.45 -8.99
N LYS A 86 10.50 -11.98 -7.83
CA LYS A 86 11.71 -12.49 -7.16
C LYS A 86 11.61 -13.99 -6.85
N GLU A 87 10.47 -14.44 -6.34
CA GLU A 87 10.20 -15.83 -5.97
C GLU A 87 9.68 -16.68 -7.14
N LYS A 88 9.56 -16.10 -8.35
CA LYS A 88 9.00 -16.75 -9.55
C LYS A 88 7.58 -17.30 -9.38
N THR A 89 6.81 -16.72 -8.45
CA THR A 89 5.42 -17.13 -8.20
C THR A 89 4.44 -16.43 -9.13
N LEU A 90 4.81 -15.30 -9.75
CA LEU A 90 4.00 -14.63 -10.77
C LEU A 90 3.66 -15.58 -11.94
N GLY A 91 4.57 -16.49 -12.32
CA GLY A 91 4.34 -17.53 -13.32
C GLY A 91 3.35 -18.63 -12.93
N LYS A 92 2.77 -18.58 -11.71
CA LYS A 92 1.71 -19.49 -11.25
C LYS A 92 0.33 -18.83 -11.28
N GLU A 93 0.27 -17.54 -11.56
CA GLU A 93 -0.99 -16.78 -11.57
C GLU A 93 -1.84 -17.19 -12.78
N LYS A 94 -3.02 -17.76 -12.47
CA LYS A 94 -3.90 -18.37 -13.49
C LYS A 94 -4.28 -17.39 -14.60
N ALA A 95 -4.64 -16.16 -14.27
CA ALA A 95 -5.07 -15.16 -15.26
C ALA A 95 -3.94 -14.79 -16.22
N LEU A 96 -2.68 -14.74 -15.76
CA LEU A 96 -1.52 -14.51 -16.63
C LEU A 96 -1.30 -15.70 -17.56
N LEU A 97 -1.30 -16.92 -17.04
CA LEU A 97 -1.11 -18.14 -17.82
C LEU A 97 -2.24 -18.35 -18.84
N ASP A 98 -3.48 -18.08 -18.47
CA ASP A 98 -4.65 -18.15 -19.37
C ASP A 98 -4.53 -17.14 -20.52
N THR A 99 -3.96 -15.93 -20.27
CA THR A 99 -3.71 -14.92 -21.33
C THR A 99 -2.73 -15.48 -22.39
N PHE A 100 -1.64 -16.06 -21.95
CA PHE A 100 -0.65 -16.65 -22.85
C PHE A 100 -1.17 -17.89 -23.58
N LYS A 101 -1.90 -18.73 -22.85
CA LYS A 101 -2.55 -19.92 -23.41
C LYS A 101 -3.57 -19.52 -24.51
N TYR A 102 -4.43 -18.53 -24.22
CA TYR A 102 -5.39 -18.02 -25.19
C TYR A 102 -4.71 -17.57 -26.49
N ALA A 103 -3.65 -16.77 -26.38
CA ALA A 103 -2.92 -16.25 -27.53
C ALA A 103 -2.31 -17.38 -28.36
N LYS A 104 -1.73 -18.40 -27.74
CA LYS A 104 -1.14 -19.58 -28.43
C LYS A 104 -2.22 -20.40 -29.14
N GLU A 105 -3.30 -20.76 -28.44
CA GLU A 105 -4.36 -21.60 -28.97
C GLU A 105 -5.13 -20.97 -30.14
N ASN A 106 -5.23 -19.62 -30.13
CA ASN A 106 -5.95 -18.86 -31.17
C ASN A 106 -5.02 -18.18 -32.20
N ASN A 107 -3.70 -18.42 -32.13
CA ASN A 107 -2.69 -17.81 -32.99
C ASN A 107 -2.81 -16.27 -33.00
N LYS A 108 -2.94 -15.67 -31.81
CA LYS A 108 -3.10 -14.22 -31.59
C LYS A 108 -1.83 -13.61 -31.04
N LYS A 109 -1.72 -12.26 -31.20
CA LYS A 109 -0.64 -11.48 -30.59
C LYS A 109 -0.93 -11.24 -29.12
N VAL A 110 0.13 -11.09 -28.32
CA VAL A 110 0.07 -10.57 -26.97
C VAL A 110 0.63 -9.17 -26.96
N HIS A 111 -0.16 -8.20 -26.51
CA HIS A 111 0.22 -6.80 -26.35
C HIS A 111 0.37 -6.48 -24.86
N LEU A 112 1.58 -6.14 -24.44
CA LEU A 112 1.90 -5.70 -23.07
C LEU A 112 1.90 -4.18 -23.03
N LEU A 113 0.97 -3.59 -22.27
CA LEU A 113 0.79 -2.13 -22.15
C LEU A 113 1.14 -1.67 -20.74
N GLY A 114 1.81 -0.55 -20.62
CA GLY A 114 2.01 0.07 -19.30
C GLY A 114 3.22 0.99 -19.21
N LEU A 115 3.34 1.63 -18.05
CA LEU A 115 4.38 2.60 -17.76
C LEU A 115 5.73 1.91 -17.55
N VAL A 116 6.75 2.35 -18.26
CA VAL A 116 8.11 1.78 -18.22
C VAL A 116 9.06 2.72 -17.53
N SER A 117 9.21 2.54 -16.22
CA SER A 117 10.16 3.24 -15.35
C SER A 117 10.42 2.42 -14.07
N ASP A 118 11.28 2.91 -13.22
CA ASP A 118 11.55 2.40 -11.88
C ASP A 118 10.88 3.21 -10.76
N GLY A 119 10.04 4.19 -11.11
CA GLY A 119 9.36 5.08 -10.16
C GLY A 119 8.43 4.37 -9.16
N GLY A 120 7.88 3.20 -9.52
CA GLY A 120 7.16 2.34 -8.60
C GLY A 120 5.81 2.88 -8.10
N ILE A 121 5.21 3.87 -8.79
CA ILE A 121 3.91 4.44 -8.41
C ILE A 121 2.76 3.72 -9.15
N HIS A 122 2.87 3.52 -10.45
CA HIS A 122 1.84 2.89 -11.29
C HIS A 122 2.21 1.49 -11.75
N SER A 123 3.49 1.27 -11.96
CA SER A 123 4.12 0.04 -12.45
C SER A 123 5.59 0.00 -12.04
N HIS A 124 6.29 -1.05 -12.42
CA HIS A 124 7.74 -1.12 -12.28
C HIS A 124 8.32 -1.93 -13.44
N ILE A 125 9.43 -1.47 -14.05
CA ILE A 125 10.07 -2.14 -15.20
C ILE A 125 10.42 -3.61 -14.91
N ASN A 126 10.78 -3.96 -13.67
CA ASN A 126 11.08 -5.35 -13.29
C ASN A 126 9.85 -6.27 -13.35
N HIS A 127 8.63 -5.72 -13.19
CA HIS A 127 7.41 -6.50 -13.37
C HIS A 127 7.22 -6.88 -14.84
N LEU A 128 7.43 -5.93 -15.76
CA LEU A 128 7.41 -6.20 -17.20
C LEU A 128 8.47 -7.24 -17.59
N LYS A 129 9.70 -7.11 -17.07
CA LYS A 129 10.76 -8.10 -17.29
C LYS A 129 10.35 -9.50 -16.81
N GLY A 130 9.76 -9.60 -15.62
CA GLY A 130 9.23 -10.87 -15.11
C GLY A 130 8.11 -11.46 -15.98
N ILE A 131 7.22 -10.63 -16.52
CA ILE A 131 6.15 -11.07 -17.45
C ILE A 131 6.76 -11.58 -18.76
N LEU A 132 7.79 -10.89 -19.30
CA LEU A 132 8.50 -11.34 -20.52
C LEU A 132 9.19 -12.70 -20.29
N ASP A 133 9.82 -12.92 -19.15
CA ASP A 133 10.44 -14.21 -18.82
C ASP A 133 9.41 -15.35 -18.76
N ILE A 134 8.24 -15.08 -18.17
CA ILE A 134 7.14 -16.05 -18.14
C ILE A 134 6.62 -16.30 -19.56
N ALA A 135 6.49 -15.27 -20.40
CA ALA A 135 6.09 -15.43 -21.79
C ALA A 135 7.09 -16.31 -22.59
N LYS A 136 8.40 -16.15 -22.32
CA LYS A 136 9.45 -17.01 -22.87
C LYS A 136 9.31 -18.45 -22.38
N GLU A 137 9.14 -18.67 -21.07
CA GLU A 137 8.94 -19.99 -20.46
C GLU A 137 7.68 -20.68 -21.04
N GLN A 138 6.64 -19.90 -21.35
CA GLN A 138 5.41 -20.38 -21.97
C GLN A 138 5.52 -20.50 -23.51
N GLU A 139 6.67 -20.20 -24.10
CA GLU A 139 6.92 -20.27 -25.57
C GLU A 139 5.89 -19.46 -26.38
N VAL A 140 5.59 -18.23 -25.95
CA VAL A 140 4.69 -17.31 -26.67
C VAL A 140 5.47 -16.59 -27.77
N ALA A 141 5.11 -16.85 -29.03
CA ALA A 141 5.90 -16.39 -30.18
C ALA A 141 5.72 -14.88 -30.50
N ASN A 142 4.53 -14.33 -30.32
CA ASN A 142 4.17 -13.00 -30.79
C ASN A 142 3.85 -12.07 -29.59
N VAL A 143 4.88 -11.60 -28.89
CA VAL A 143 4.76 -10.69 -27.75
C VAL A 143 5.27 -9.31 -28.14
N PHE A 144 4.44 -8.30 -27.96
CA PHE A 144 4.75 -6.91 -28.30
C PHE A 144 4.56 -5.99 -27.10
N VAL A 145 5.52 -5.12 -26.84
CA VAL A 145 5.46 -4.14 -25.76
C VAL A 145 5.10 -2.77 -26.34
N HIS A 146 4.06 -2.17 -25.79
CA HIS A 146 3.68 -0.79 -25.97
C HIS A 146 4.02 -0.02 -24.71
N ALA A 147 5.20 0.57 -24.66
CA ALA A 147 5.72 1.25 -23.48
C ALA A 147 5.09 2.64 -23.34
N PHE A 148 4.68 2.98 -22.11
CA PHE A 148 4.36 4.37 -21.78
C PHE A 148 5.57 4.98 -21.07
N SER A 149 6.06 6.15 -21.58
CA SER A 149 7.17 6.86 -20.96
C SER A 149 6.69 7.75 -19.81
N ASP A 150 7.50 7.85 -18.75
CA ASP A 150 7.11 8.43 -17.46
C ASP A 150 7.41 9.94 -17.38
N GLY A 151 8.58 10.31 -16.92
CA GLY A 151 9.01 11.69 -16.76
C GLY A 151 8.31 12.49 -15.66
N ARG A 152 7.51 11.82 -14.80
CA ARG A 152 6.77 12.42 -13.69
C ARG A 152 7.10 11.77 -12.35
N ASP A 153 7.15 10.44 -12.31
CA ASP A 153 7.50 9.67 -11.12
C ASP A 153 9.00 9.31 -11.12
N CYS A 154 9.74 9.72 -12.14
CA CYS A 154 11.19 9.63 -12.30
C CYS A 154 11.70 10.87 -13.07
N ASP A 155 13.03 10.94 -13.32
CA ASP A 155 13.64 12.06 -14.05
C ASP A 155 12.94 12.28 -15.41
N PRO A 156 12.60 13.54 -15.76
CA PRO A 156 11.85 13.88 -16.98
C PRO A 156 12.48 13.45 -18.31
N LYS A 157 13.77 13.09 -18.32
CA LYS A 157 14.51 12.66 -19.52
C LYS A 157 15.20 11.31 -19.34
N SER A 158 14.66 10.44 -18.49
CA SER A 158 15.19 9.09 -18.22
C SER A 158 14.62 8.00 -19.13
N GLY A 159 13.54 8.28 -19.88
CA GLY A 159 12.83 7.29 -20.68
C GLY A 159 13.68 6.62 -21.75
N GLY A 160 14.56 7.36 -22.42
CA GLY A 160 15.50 6.78 -23.37
C GLY A 160 16.38 5.68 -22.77
N LYS A 161 16.83 5.85 -21.53
CA LYS A 161 17.60 4.83 -20.81
C LYS A 161 16.74 3.60 -20.50
N PHE A 162 15.54 3.77 -19.94
CA PHE A 162 14.65 2.65 -19.63
C PHE A 162 14.25 1.86 -20.88
N ILE A 163 14.01 2.54 -21.98
CA ILE A 163 13.68 1.89 -23.27
C ILE A 163 14.88 1.10 -23.83
N ASN A 164 16.09 1.66 -23.75
CA ASN A 164 17.30 0.93 -24.15
C ASN A 164 17.53 -0.31 -23.30
N ASP A 165 17.45 -0.17 -21.96
CA ASP A 165 17.60 -1.29 -21.00
C ASP A 165 16.54 -2.37 -21.25
N LEU A 166 15.31 -1.99 -21.60
CA LEU A 166 14.25 -2.93 -21.93
C LEU A 166 14.54 -3.66 -23.25
N GLN A 167 14.97 -2.95 -24.30
CA GLN A 167 15.32 -3.59 -25.58
C GLN A 167 16.48 -4.58 -25.44
N ASP A 168 17.49 -4.24 -24.64
CA ASP A 168 18.61 -5.15 -24.37
C ASP A 168 18.14 -6.40 -23.58
N TYR A 169 17.27 -6.22 -22.60
CA TYR A 169 16.66 -7.33 -21.87
C TYR A 169 15.85 -8.26 -22.78
N MET A 170 15.05 -7.70 -23.69
CA MET A 170 14.20 -8.46 -24.61
C MET A 170 15.02 -9.33 -25.60
N LYS A 171 16.25 -8.93 -25.96
CA LYS A 171 17.15 -9.75 -26.78
C LYS A 171 17.53 -11.07 -26.11
N GLU A 172 17.63 -11.08 -24.76
CA GLU A 172 17.95 -12.25 -23.97
C GLU A 172 16.70 -13.03 -23.54
N SER A 173 15.56 -12.34 -23.38
CA SER A 173 14.28 -12.91 -22.98
C SER A 173 13.40 -13.22 -24.20
N THR A 174 12.32 -12.45 -24.40
CA THR A 174 11.40 -12.58 -25.54
C THR A 174 10.70 -11.24 -25.78
N GLY A 175 9.96 -11.17 -26.91
CA GLY A 175 9.12 -10.03 -27.26
C GLY A 175 9.85 -8.94 -28.03
N GLU A 176 9.08 -7.99 -28.57
CA GLU A 176 9.57 -6.84 -29.32
C GLU A 176 8.91 -5.55 -28.86
N LEU A 177 9.66 -4.46 -28.81
CA LEU A 177 9.09 -3.15 -28.59
C LEU A 177 8.34 -2.71 -29.86
N ALA A 178 7.07 -2.35 -29.71
CA ALA A 178 6.20 -1.93 -30.81
C ALA A 178 5.95 -0.42 -30.83
N SER A 179 5.81 0.21 -29.65
CA SER A 179 5.60 1.66 -29.57
C SER A 179 6.05 2.25 -28.25
N VAL A 180 6.30 3.57 -28.25
CA VAL A 180 6.49 4.39 -27.05
C VAL A 180 5.53 5.58 -27.11
N THR A 181 4.78 5.82 -26.03
CA THR A 181 3.84 6.95 -25.92
C THR A 181 3.94 7.56 -24.51
N GLY A 182 4.00 8.88 -24.42
CA GLY A 182 4.06 9.58 -23.14
C GLY A 182 2.80 9.38 -22.31
N ARG A 183 2.97 9.24 -20.99
CA ARG A 183 1.88 9.03 -20.04
C ARG A 183 0.80 10.10 -20.05
N TYR A 184 1.11 11.31 -20.50
CA TYR A 184 0.16 12.40 -20.67
C TYR A 184 -1.00 12.03 -21.60
N TYR A 185 -0.73 11.19 -22.61
CA TYR A 185 -1.73 10.69 -23.54
C TYR A 185 -2.28 9.33 -23.15
N ALA A 186 -1.41 8.39 -22.77
CA ALA A 186 -1.81 7.01 -22.52
C ALA A 186 -2.39 6.75 -21.13
N MET A 187 -2.24 7.71 -20.20
CA MET A 187 -2.59 7.54 -18.79
C MET A 187 -3.32 8.77 -18.23
N ASP A 188 -4.26 9.33 -19.01
CA ASP A 188 -5.17 10.35 -18.49
C ASP A 188 -6.11 9.77 -17.43
N ARG A 189 -6.68 10.64 -16.57
CA ARG A 189 -7.66 10.30 -15.54
C ARG A 189 -8.72 11.39 -15.32
N ASP A 190 -8.74 12.37 -16.24
CA ASP A 190 -9.58 13.57 -16.18
C ASP A 190 -10.66 13.59 -17.26
N ASN A 191 -10.92 12.41 -17.89
CA ASN A 191 -11.83 12.24 -19.03
C ASN A 191 -11.48 13.16 -20.20
N ARG A 192 -10.18 13.37 -20.40
CA ARG A 192 -9.64 14.10 -21.57
C ARG A 192 -9.48 13.13 -22.74
N TRP A 193 -10.64 12.74 -23.32
CA TRP A 193 -10.70 11.73 -24.38
C TRP A 193 -9.87 12.06 -25.60
N GLU A 194 -9.66 13.36 -25.87
CA GLU A 194 -8.76 13.82 -26.93
C GLU A 194 -7.30 13.41 -26.70
N ARG A 195 -6.88 13.20 -25.44
CA ARG A 195 -5.55 12.67 -25.12
C ARG A 195 -5.50 11.16 -25.32
N ILE A 196 -6.51 10.46 -24.80
CA ILE A 196 -6.65 9.01 -24.97
C ILE A 196 -6.72 8.63 -26.44
N LYS A 197 -7.41 9.42 -27.26
CA LYS A 197 -7.47 9.23 -28.71
C LYS A 197 -6.09 9.16 -29.35
N ILE A 198 -5.16 10.02 -28.98
CA ILE A 198 -3.79 10.02 -29.51
C ILE A 198 -3.09 8.69 -29.18
N ALA A 199 -3.21 8.20 -27.94
CA ALA A 199 -2.65 6.90 -27.57
C ALA A 199 -3.36 5.73 -28.26
N TYR A 200 -4.69 5.76 -28.30
CA TYR A 200 -5.51 4.77 -29.01
C TYR A 200 -5.12 4.66 -30.48
N ASP A 201 -4.98 5.78 -31.17
CA ASP A 201 -4.58 5.81 -32.57
C ASP A 201 -3.19 5.21 -32.84
N GLY A 202 -2.26 5.46 -31.91
CA GLY A 202 -0.95 4.82 -31.96
C GLY A 202 -1.04 3.30 -31.84
N LEU A 203 -1.85 2.82 -30.90
CA LEU A 203 -2.00 1.40 -30.59
C LEU A 203 -2.81 0.62 -31.63
N VAL A 204 -3.92 1.19 -32.11
CA VAL A 204 -4.91 0.51 -32.96
C VAL A 204 -4.77 0.87 -34.41
N ASN A 205 -4.62 2.17 -34.74
CA ASN A 205 -4.63 2.69 -36.07
C ASN A 205 -3.22 2.88 -36.69
N GLY A 206 -2.16 2.74 -35.85
CA GLY A 206 -0.78 2.89 -36.32
C GLY A 206 -0.43 4.33 -36.71
N VAL A 207 -1.03 5.31 -36.03
CA VAL A 207 -0.79 6.74 -36.24
C VAL A 207 0.29 7.23 -35.28
N GLY A 208 1.40 7.71 -35.77
CA GLY A 208 2.51 8.21 -34.96
C GLY A 208 3.79 8.40 -35.77
N THR A 209 4.84 8.83 -35.10
CA THR A 209 6.17 8.96 -35.67
C THR A 209 6.78 7.57 -35.89
N ARG A 210 7.09 7.24 -37.14
CA ARG A 210 7.68 5.95 -37.52
C ARG A 210 9.20 5.98 -37.42
N THR A 211 9.79 4.96 -36.79
CA THR A 211 11.24 4.85 -36.65
C THR A 211 11.70 3.39 -36.55
N LYS A 212 12.94 3.14 -36.98
CA LYS A 212 13.66 1.89 -36.68
C LYS A 212 14.53 2.02 -35.43
N ASP A 213 14.84 3.26 -35.01
CA ASP A 213 15.64 3.59 -33.81
C ASP A 213 14.82 4.48 -32.86
N VAL A 214 14.20 3.85 -31.89
CA VAL A 214 13.34 4.54 -30.92
C VAL A 214 14.13 5.44 -29.97
N VAL A 215 15.37 5.04 -29.59
CA VAL A 215 16.21 5.83 -28.68
C VAL A 215 16.62 7.13 -29.35
N ALA A 216 17.01 7.08 -30.64
CA ALA A 216 17.30 8.28 -31.42
C ALA A 216 16.05 9.18 -31.56
N ALA A 217 14.86 8.63 -31.76
CA ALA A 217 13.63 9.41 -31.86
C ALA A 217 13.27 10.08 -30.51
N ILE A 218 13.49 9.40 -29.36
CA ILE A 218 13.33 9.99 -28.03
C ILE A 218 14.32 11.13 -27.83
N GLN A 219 15.59 10.95 -28.23
CA GLN A 219 16.61 11.99 -28.13
C GLN A 219 16.24 13.22 -28.95
N GLN A 220 15.71 13.05 -30.16
CA GLN A 220 15.22 14.18 -30.99
C GLN A 220 14.10 14.95 -30.27
N ASN A 221 13.20 14.26 -29.55
CA ASN A 221 12.17 14.91 -28.73
C ASN A 221 12.80 15.74 -27.60
N TYR A 222 13.82 15.19 -26.91
CA TYR A 222 14.54 15.93 -25.88
C TYR A 222 15.25 17.18 -26.40
N ASP A 223 15.84 17.08 -27.60
CA ASP A 223 16.49 18.20 -28.28
C ASP A 223 15.49 19.28 -28.71
N ALA A 224 14.24 18.86 -28.99
CA ALA A 224 13.13 19.76 -29.26
C ALA A 224 12.44 20.31 -27.98
N GLY A 225 12.97 20.00 -26.80
CA GLY A 225 12.44 20.48 -25.50
C GLY A 225 11.27 19.67 -24.95
N LEU A 226 10.89 18.55 -25.55
CA LEU A 226 9.87 17.64 -25.03
C LEU A 226 10.48 16.67 -24.04
N THR A 227 9.75 16.39 -22.95
CA THR A 227 10.13 15.39 -21.96
C THR A 227 9.33 14.11 -22.13
N ASP A 228 9.71 13.06 -21.41
CA ASP A 228 9.11 11.72 -21.51
C ASP A 228 7.59 11.72 -21.38
N GLU A 229 7.05 12.55 -20.50
CA GLU A 229 5.61 12.63 -20.21
C GLU A 229 4.80 12.98 -21.49
N PHE A 230 5.39 13.75 -22.42
CA PHE A 230 4.69 14.37 -23.54
C PHE A 230 5.05 13.76 -24.91
N HIS A 231 5.69 12.61 -24.97
CA HIS A 231 5.95 11.94 -26.23
C HIS A 231 4.63 11.53 -26.91
N LYS A 232 4.35 12.07 -28.08
CA LYS A 232 3.32 11.51 -28.98
C LYS A 232 3.75 10.12 -29.44
N PRO A 233 2.83 9.25 -29.92
CA PRO A 233 3.18 7.87 -30.28
C PRO A 233 4.38 7.79 -31.22
N ILE A 234 5.42 7.07 -30.81
CA ILE A 234 6.58 6.69 -31.61
C ILE A 234 6.40 5.20 -31.92
N LEU A 235 6.29 4.86 -33.19
CA LEU A 235 6.00 3.51 -33.66
C LEU A 235 7.27 2.88 -34.22
N ILE A 236 7.64 1.73 -33.69
CA ILE A 236 8.77 0.97 -34.20
C ILE A 236 8.29 0.21 -35.46
N THR A 237 9.08 0.31 -36.56
CA THR A 237 8.69 -0.25 -37.85
C THR A 237 9.55 -1.44 -38.24
N ASP A 238 8.98 -2.27 -39.10
CA ASP A 238 9.67 -3.32 -39.85
C ASP A 238 10.50 -2.76 -41.03
N GLU A 239 11.05 -3.65 -41.85
CA GLU A 239 11.85 -3.28 -43.00
C GLU A 239 11.04 -2.54 -44.08
N GLU A 240 9.72 -2.74 -44.13
CA GLU A 240 8.78 -2.14 -45.09
C GLU A 240 8.19 -0.83 -44.53
N ASN A 241 8.74 -0.33 -43.42
CA ASN A 241 8.26 0.87 -42.72
C ASN A 241 6.80 0.78 -42.23
N GLN A 242 6.31 -0.45 -41.95
CA GLN A 242 5.02 -0.65 -41.30
C GLN A 242 5.21 -0.82 -39.80
N PRO A 243 4.25 -0.37 -38.94
CA PRO A 243 4.31 -0.61 -37.52
C PRO A 243 4.43 -2.11 -37.21
N LYS A 244 5.39 -2.52 -36.38
CA LYS A 244 5.64 -3.93 -36.02
C LYS A 244 4.39 -4.60 -35.46
N ALA A 245 3.61 -3.90 -34.65
CA ALA A 245 2.36 -4.40 -34.13
C ALA A 245 1.33 -3.29 -33.93
N GLN A 246 0.09 -3.64 -34.18
CA GLN A 246 -1.12 -2.89 -33.88
C GLN A 246 -2.07 -3.87 -33.17
N ILE A 247 -2.85 -3.37 -32.22
CA ILE A 247 -3.87 -4.17 -31.53
C ILE A 247 -5.05 -4.39 -32.48
N LYS A 248 -5.44 -5.65 -32.67
CA LYS A 248 -6.53 -6.09 -33.56
C LYS A 248 -7.57 -6.91 -32.78
N GLU A 249 -8.75 -7.04 -33.39
CA GLU A 249 -9.81 -7.93 -32.87
C GLU A 249 -9.29 -9.34 -32.55
N GLY A 250 -9.62 -9.80 -31.36
CA GLY A 250 -9.24 -11.12 -30.86
C GLY A 250 -7.82 -11.21 -30.33
N ASP A 251 -7.02 -10.14 -30.33
CA ASP A 251 -5.69 -10.17 -29.71
C ASP A 251 -5.78 -10.21 -28.19
N ALA A 252 -4.71 -10.70 -27.54
CA ALA A 252 -4.58 -10.67 -26.09
C ALA A 252 -3.87 -9.37 -25.68
N VAL A 253 -4.44 -8.69 -24.69
CA VAL A 253 -3.86 -7.47 -24.10
C VAL A 253 -3.61 -7.70 -22.62
N LEU A 254 -2.43 -7.37 -22.13
CA LEU A 254 -2.11 -7.34 -20.71
C LEU A 254 -1.61 -5.94 -20.33
N PHE A 255 -2.39 -5.25 -19.51
CA PHE A 255 -2.02 -3.96 -18.96
C PHE A 255 -1.34 -4.15 -17.61
N PHE A 256 -0.01 -3.92 -17.57
CA PHE A 256 0.80 -4.29 -16.40
C PHE A 256 0.92 -3.20 -15.33
N ASN A 257 0.19 -2.09 -15.43
CA ASN A 257 0.06 -1.15 -14.31
C ASN A 257 -0.76 -1.79 -13.18
N TYR A 258 -0.31 -1.63 -11.93
CA TYR A 258 -1.04 -2.13 -10.76
C TYR A 258 -1.84 -1.04 -10.04
N ARG A 259 -1.53 0.25 -10.23
CA ARG A 259 -2.36 1.35 -9.77
C ARG A 259 -3.47 1.62 -10.79
N THR A 260 -4.69 1.73 -10.29
CA THR A 260 -5.91 1.61 -11.10
C THR A 260 -6.33 2.90 -11.82
N ASP A 261 -6.11 4.06 -11.19
CA ASP A 261 -6.72 5.35 -11.58
C ASP A 261 -6.43 5.77 -13.03
N ARG A 262 -5.20 5.58 -13.50
CA ARG A 262 -4.74 6.00 -14.84
C ARG A 262 -4.76 4.91 -15.90
N GLY A 263 -5.18 3.70 -15.56
CA GLY A 263 -5.41 2.61 -16.52
C GLY A 263 -6.86 2.53 -17.01
N ARG A 264 -7.80 3.20 -16.33
CA ARG A 264 -9.23 3.06 -16.57
C ARG A 264 -9.66 3.55 -17.95
N GLU A 265 -9.28 4.76 -18.32
CA GLU A 265 -9.76 5.40 -19.55
C GLU A 265 -9.30 4.68 -20.81
N LEU A 266 -8.01 4.33 -20.90
CA LEU A 266 -7.50 3.58 -22.03
C LEU A 266 -8.09 2.16 -22.11
N THR A 267 -8.28 1.49 -20.97
CA THR A 267 -8.97 0.19 -20.92
C THR A 267 -10.42 0.32 -21.38
N ASN A 268 -11.11 1.39 -20.97
CA ASN A 268 -12.48 1.67 -21.40
C ASN A 268 -12.57 1.84 -22.91
N ALA A 269 -11.71 2.68 -23.49
CA ALA A 269 -11.69 2.95 -24.93
C ALA A 269 -11.29 1.72 -25.77
N LEU A 270 -10.40 0.88 -25.27
CA LEU A 270 -9.96 -0.32 -25.98
C LEU A 270 -10.98 -1.46 -25.94
N SER A 271 -11.72 -1.63 -24.82
CA SER A 271 -12.47 -2.87 -24.60
C SER A 271 -13.90 -2.74 -24.04
N GLN A 272 -14.31 -1.55 -23.55
CA GLN A 272 -15.61 -1.45 -22.86
C GLN A 272 -16.66 -0.68 -23.65
N ASN A 273 -16.33 0.53 -24.12
CA ASN A 273 -17.27 1.43 -24.76
C ASN A 273 -16.73 2.00 -26.06
N ASP A 274 -17.64 2.28 -27.00
CA ASP A 274 -17.37 3.09 -28.18
C ASP A 274 -17.41 4.57 -27.78
N PHE A 275 -16.52 5.38 -28.38
CA PHE A 275 -16.49 6.84 -28.28
C PHE A 275 -16.60 7.44 -29.69
N PRO A 276 -17.83 7.53 -30.26
CA PRO A 276 -18.03 7.96 -31.65
C PRO A 276 -17.55 9.40 -31.92
N GLU A 277 -17.68 10.29 -30.92
CA GLU A 277 -17.23 11.68 -31.04
C GLU A 277 -15.71 11.80 -31.20
N GLU A 278 -14.98 10.84 -30.63
CA GLU A 278 -13.52 10.73 -30.73
C GLU A 278 -13.07 9.67 -31.75
N GLU A 279 -13.99 9.12 -32.51
CA GLU A 279 -13.69 8.08 -33.51
C GLU A 279 -12.92 6.87 -32.93
N MET A 280 -13.20 6.51 -31.66
CA MET A 280 -12.65 5.32 -31.02
C MET A 280 -13.73 4.24 -30.93
N LYS A 281 -13.39 3.04 -31.39
CA LYS A 281 -14.25 1.85 -31.32
C LYS A 281 -13.60 0.81 -30.43
N LYS A 282 -14.36 0.28 -29.48
CA LYS A 282 -13.89 -0.86 -28.68
C LYS A 282 -13.63 -2.08 -29.54
N LEU A 283 -12.67 -2.87 -29.13
CA LEU A 283 -12.28 -4.12 -29.78
C LEU A 283 -12.70 -5.31 -28.91
N ASP A 284 -13.03 -6.43 -29.52
CA ASP A 284 -13.20 -7.71 -28.80
C ASP A 284 -11.80 -8.28 -28.52
N LEU A 285 -11.33 -8.12 -27.27
CA LEU A 285 -9.99 -8.47 -26.83
C LEU A 285 -10.02 -9.47 -25.69
N TYR A 286 -9.03 -10.35 -25.62
CA TYR A 286 -8.75 -11.06 -24.40
C TYR A 286 -7.95 -10.13 -23.47
N PHE A 287 -8.67 -9.34 -22.65
CA PHE A 287 -8.06 -8.28 -21.87
C PHE A 287 -7.75 -8.72 -20.44
N THR A 288 -6.54 -8.48 -20.01
CA THR A 288 -6.03 -8.82 -18.67
C THR A 288 -5.38 -7.60 -18.01
N THR A 289 -5.63 -7.40 -16.73
CA THR A 289 -5.00 -6.36 -15.90
C THR A 289 -4.33 -6.96 -14.69
N ILE A 290 -3.31 -6.29 -14.16
CA ILE A 290 -2.66 -6.75 -12.91
C ILE A 290 -3.62 -6.67 -11.74
N THR A 291 -4.36 -5.57 -11.62
CA THR A 291 -5.36 -5.33 -10.56
C THR A 291 -6.70 -4.97 -11.17
N LEU A 292 -7.76 -5.04 -10.40
CA LEU A 292 -9.09 -4.62 -10.86
C LEU A 292 -9.14 -3.09 -10.97
N TYR A 293 -9.27 -2.57 -12.21
CA TYR A 293 -9.30 -1.13 -12.46
C TYR A 293 -10.64 -0.49 -12.18
N ASP A 294 -11.74 -1.20 -12.49
CA ASP A 294 -13.10 -0.77 -12.25
C ASP A 294 -14.03 -1.98 -12.13
N GLU A 295 -14.92 -1.97 -11.12
CA GLU A 295 -15.88 -3.07 -10.89
C GLU A 295 -16.95 -3.16 -11.97
N SER A 296 -17.20 -2.08 -12.72
CA SER A 296 -18.17 -2.04 -13.81
C SER A 296 -17.66 -2.68 -15.11
N PHE A 297 -16.34 -2.89 -15.25
CA PHE A 297 -15.75 -3.43 -16.47
C PHE A 297 -16.14 -4.90 -16.67
N GLN A 298 -16.48 -5.22 -17.91
CA GLN A 298 -16.91 -6.55 -18.31
C GLN A 298 -15.78 -7.28 -19.06
N ASN A 299 -15.73 -8.61 -18.92
CA ASN A 299 -14.79 -9.47 -19.64
C ASN A 299 -13.30 -9.11 -19.45
N ILE A 300 -12.96 -8.55 -18.25
CA ILE A 300 -11.57 -8.29 -17.87
C ILE A 300 -11.08 -9.41 -16.95
N ASN A 301 -9.94 -10.01 -17.34
CA ASN A 301 -9.23 -10.94 -16.48
C ASN A 301 -8.32 -10.14 -15.53
N VAL A 302 -8.32 -10.52 -14.26
CA VAL A 302 -7.55 -9.81 -13.23
C VAL A 302 -6.58 -10.77 -12.56
N ILE A 303 -5.29 -10.43 -12.55
CA ILE A 303 -4.24 -11.28 -11.94
C ILE A 303 -4.38 -11.23 -10.42
N TYR A 304 -4.42 -10.04 -9.83
CA TYR A 304 -4.55 -9.84 -8.38
C TYR A 304 -5.86 -9.13 -8.07
N LYS A 305 -6.86 -9.89 -7.65
CA LYS A 305 -8.14 -9.32 -7.16
C LYS A 305 -7.92 -8.74 -5.77
N ASN A 306 -8.58 -7.61 -5.49
CA ASN A 306 -8.67 -7.07 -4.14
C ASN A 306 -9.78 -7.84 -3.42
N ASP A 307 -9.44 -8.98 -2.84
CA ASP A 307 -10.34 -9.64 -1.90
C ASP A 307 -10.20 -8.97 -0.53
N ASN A 308 -11.32 -8.66 0.12
CA ASN A 308 -11.32 -8.24 1.53
C ASN A 308 -10.55 -9.29 2.34
N ILE A 309 -9.72 -8.80 3.26
CA ILE A 309 -8.91 -9.68 4.11
C ILE A 309 -9.85 -10.40 5.07
N LYS A 310 -9.98 -11.71 4.90
CA LYS A 310 -10.80 -12.58 5.76
C LYS A 310 -10.05 -13.03 6.99
N ASN A 311 -10.81 -13.47 8.01
CA ASN A 311 -10.27 -13.96 9.27
C ASN A 311 -9.36 -12.93 9.96
N THR A 312 -9.80 -11.64 9.94
CA THR A 312 -9.15 -10.59 10.75
C THR A 312 -9.43 -10.81 12.24
N LEU A 313 -8.64 -10.17 13.09
CA LEU A 313 -8.79 -10.28 14.54
C LEU A 313 -10.23 -9.96 14.99
N GLY A 314 -10.83 -8.89 14.47
CA GLY A 314 -12.19 -8.50 14.78
C GLY A 314 -13.22 -9.54 14.38
N GLU A 315 -13.07 -10.15 13.20
CA GLU A 315 -13.94 -11.24 12.71
C GLU A 315 -13.82 -12.50 13.59
N VAL A 316 -12.59 -12.87 13.96
CA VAL A 316 -12.32 -14.05 14.80
C VAL A 316 -12.90 -13.87 16.21
N ILE A 317 -12.71 -12.71 16.81
CA ILE A 317 -13.28 -12.34 18.13
C ILE A 317 -14.82 -12.40 18.08
N SER A 318 -15.42 -11.83 17.04
CA SER A 318 -16.88 -11.86 16.82
C SER A 318 -17.41 -13.29 16.68
N ARG A 319 -16.73 -14.12 15.87
CA ARG A 319 -17.10 -15.53 15.67
C ARG A 319 -16.98 -16.37 16.95
N ALA A 320 -16.07 -15.99 17.83
CA ALA A 320 -15.95 -16.59 19.17
C ALA A 320 -17.03 -16.09 20.17
N GLY A 321 -17.99 -15.28 19.73
CA GLY A 321 -19.06 -14.73 20.56
C GLY A 321 -18.60 -13.69 21.59
N LYS A 322 -17.41 -13.11 21.40
CA LYS A 322 -16.81 -12.11 22.27
C LYS A 322 -17.19 -10.69 21.86
N LYS A 323 -17.22 -9.76 22.81
CA LYS A 323 -17.52 -8.35 22.58
C LYS A 323 -16.26 -7.53 22.41
N GLN A 324 -16.30 -6.54 21.52
CA GLN A 324 -15.15 -5.70 21.22
C GLN A 324 -15.52 -4.22 21.08
N ILE A 325 -14.59 -3.33 21.41
CA ILE A 325 -14.69 -1.88 21.26
C ILE A 325 -13.58 -1.40 20.33
N ARG A 326 -13.93 -0.51 19.37
CA ARG A 326 -13.01 0.28 18.57
C ARG A 326 -13.14 1.72 19.00
N ILE A 327 -12.03 2.37 19.33
CA ILE A 327 -12.07 3.74 19.82
C ILE A 327 -10.89 4.56 19.28
N ALA A 328 -11.21 5.69 18.67
CA ALA A 328 -10.27 6.68 18.20
C ALA A 328 -10.95 8.04 17.99
N GLU A 329 -10.16 9.08 17.78
CA GLU A 329 -10.64 10.35 17.26
C GLU A 329 -10.71 10.34 15.73
N THR A 330 -11.37 11.35 15.12
CA THR A 330 -11.75 11.38 13.70
C THR A 330 -10.59 11.03 12.75
N GLU A 331 -9.38 11.57 13.01
CA GLU A 331 -8.19 11.33 12.17
C GLU A 331 -7.75 9.86 12.11
N LYS A 332 -7.99 9.10 13.17
CA LYS A 332 -7.56 7.70 13.29
C LYS A 332 -8.72 6.70 13.38
N TYR A 333 -9.96 7.17 13.27
CA TYR A 333 -11.13 6.29 13.30
C TYR A 333 -11.16 5.27 12.16
N PRO A 334 -10.87 5.63 10.90
CA PRO A 334 -10.78 4.64 9.82
C PRO A 334 -9.70 3.57 10.08
N HIS A 335 -8.62 3.94 10.78
CA HIS A 335 -7.51 3.03 11.06
C HIS A 335 -7.92 1.90 12.01
N VAL A 336 -8.60 2.21 13.11
CA VAL A 336 -9.09 1.20 14.06
C VAL A 336 -10.35 0.48 13.60
N THR A 337 -11.02 0.95 12.54
CA THR A 337 -12.23 0.35 11.95
C THR A 337 -11.94 -0.29 10.60
N PHE A 338 -12.01 0.44 9.52
CA PHE A 338 -11.88 -0.05 8.14
C PHE A 338 -10.57 -0.81 7.89
N PHE A 339 -9.43 -0.18 8.16
CA PHE A 339 -8.12 -0.82 7.90
C PHE A 339 -7.86 -2.00 8.83
N PHE A 340 -8.13 -1.86 10.11
CA PHE A 340 -7.98 -2.96 11.07
C PHE A 340 -8.94 -4.13 10.79
N SER A 341 -10.08 -3.87 10.15
CA SER A 341 -11.05 -4.89 9.73
C SER A 341 -10.76 -5.45 8.32
N GLY A 342 -9.59 -5.16 7.75
CA GLY A 342 -9.18 -5.71 6.46
C GLY A 342 -9.96 -5.17 5.26
N GLY A 343 -10.45 -3.93 5.33
CA GLY A 343 -11.23 -3.26 4.28
C GLY A 343 -12.75 -3.39 4.47
N GLN A 344 -13.23 -3.89 5.61
CA GLN A 344 -14.65 -3.99 5.90
C GLN A 344 -15.16 -2.75 6.66
N GLU A 345 -16.17 -2.06 6.10
CA GLU A 345 -16.83 -0.90 6.72
C GLU A 345 -17.80 -1.29 7.84
N ALA A 346 -18.61 -2.31 7.60
CA ALA A 346 -19.63 -2.73 8.56
C ALA A 346 -19.00 -3.31 9.84
N PRO A 347 -19.50 -2.92 11.03
CA PRO A 347 -19.04 -3.50 12.28
C PRO A 347 -19.35 -5.00 12.34
N PHE A 348 -18.48 -5.76 13.01
CA PHE A 348 -18.72 -7.16 13.30
C PHE A 348 -19.81 -7.32 14.39
N ASN A 349 -20.44 -8.49 14.45
CA ASN A 349 -21.37 -8.78 15.54
C ASN A 349 -20.64 -8.70 16.88
N GLY A 350 -21.20 -7.96 17.85
CA GLY A 350 -20.56 -7.70 19.14
C GLY A 350 -19.51 -6.60 19.13
N GLU A 351 -19.32 -5.89 18.01
CA GLU A 351 -18.45 -4.72 17.90
C GLU A 351 -19.24 -3.44 18.20
N SER A 352 -18.72 -2.63 19.11
CA SER A 352 -19.13 -1.25 19.34
C SER A 352 -18.02 -0.28 18.96
N ARG A 353 -18.39 0.93 18.56
CA ARG A 353 -17.47 1.95 18.09
C ARG A 353 -17.68 3.26 18.85
N ILE A 354 -16.58 3.83 19.35
CA ILE A 354 -16.56 5.12 20.04
C ILE A 354 -15.72 6.08 19.22
N LEU A 355 -16.36 7.14 18.71
CA LEU A 355 -15.72 8.20 17.93
C LEU A 355 -15.74 9.49 18.74
N LYS A 356 -14.60 10.13 18.88
CA LYS A 356 -14.50 11.55 19.30
C LYS A 356 -14.05 12.39 18.15
N ASN A 357 -14.58 13.61 18.03
CA ASN A 357 -14.18 14.52 16.97
C ASN A 357 -12.78 15.07 17.29
N SER A 358 -11.89 15.07 16.32
CA SER A 358 -10.61 15.79 16.42
C SER A 358 -10.85 17.30 16.52
N PRO A 359 -9.97 18.07 17.17
CA PRO A 359 -10.12 19.52 17.31
C PRO A 359 -10.18 20.23 15.95
N LYS A 360 -11.03 21.24 15.83
CA LYS A 360 -11.17 22.04 14.61
C LYS A 360 -10.12 23.17 14.58
N VAL A 361 -8.85 22.79 14.47
CA VAL A 361 -7.70 23.72 14.34
C VAL A 361 -7.06 23.60 12.97
N ALA A 362 -6.30 24.60 12.54
CA ALA A 362 -5.63 24.56 11.24
C ALA A 362 -4.53 23.49 11.18
N THR A 363 -3.76 23.38 12.25
CA THR A 363 -2.72 22.38 12.46
C THR A 363 -2.71 21.96 13.93
N TYR A 364 -2.32 20.70 14.22
CA TYR A 364 -2.47 20.15 15.57
C TYR A 364 -1.39 20.58 16.58
N ASP A 365 -0.37 21.33 16.15
CA ASP A 365 0.53 22.06 17.06
C ASP A 365 -0.19 23.13 17.88
N LEU A 366 -1.33 23.64 17.39
CA LEU A 366 -2.18 24.61 18.10
C LEU A 366 -3.00 23.98 19.23
N GLN A 367 -3.21 22.66 19.20
CA GLN A 367 -3.88 21.88 20.24
C GLN A 367 -3.30 20.46 20.32
N PRO A 368 -2.08 20.29 20.89
CA PRO A 368 -1.37 19.01 20.90
C PRO A 368 -2.06 17.91 21.70
N GLU A 369 -2.94 18.27 22.64
CA GLU A 369 -3.76 17.33 23.40
C GLU A 369 -4.74 16.59 22.51
N MET A 370 -5.11 17.18 21.39
CA MET A 370 -6.13 16.68 20.46
C MET A 370 -7.39 16.24 21.25
N SER A 371 -7.88 15.03 21.05
CA SER A 371 -9.04 14.50 21.81
C SER A 371 -8.67 13.35 22.75
N ALA A 372 -7.40 13.29 23.19
CA ALA A 372 -6.92 12.19 24.00
C ALA A 372 -7.63 12.09 25.37
N TYR A 373 -7.97 13.22 26.00
CA TYR A 373 -8.70 13.21 27.27
C TYR A 373 -10.13 12.69 27.11
N GLU A 374 -10.85 13.15 26.08
CA GLU A 374 -12.23 12.72 25.79
C GLU A 374 -12.31 11.23 25.42
N LEU A 375 -11.27 10.72 24.75
CA LEU A 375 -11.15 9.28 24.49
C LEU A 375 -10.93 8.51 25.78
N THR A 376 -10.05 9.00 26.63
CA THR A 376 -9.71 8.40 27.93
C THR A 376 -10.95 8.29 28.82
N ASP A 377 -11.68 9.38 29.00
CA ASP A 377 -12.89 9.41 29.82
C ASP A 377 -13.95 8.43 29.30
N ALA A 378 -14.25 8.48 27.99
CA ALA A 378 -15.23 7.59 27.37
C ALA A 378 -14.84 6.11 27.47
N LEU A 379 -13.56 5.79 27.31
CA LEU A 379 -13.11 4.40 27.41
C LEU A 379 -13.13 3.91 28.86
N CYS A 380 -12.71 4.72 29.81
CA CYS A 380 -12.71 4.34 31.24
C CYS A 380 -14.11 4.02 31.74
N GLU A 381 -15.15 4.78 31.33
CA GLU A 381 -16.55 4.47 31.63
C GLU A 381 -16.97 3.06 31.14
N ASP A 382 -16.48 2.61 29.98
CA ASP A 382 -16.79 1.28 29.46
C ASP A 382 -15.91 0.17 30.09
N LEU A 383 -14.65 0.48 30.41
CA LEU A 383 -13.77 -0.45 31.13
C LEU A 383 -14.30 -0.78 32.53
N GLU A 384 -14.89 0.20 33.23
CA GLU A 384 -15.53 -0.02 34.57
C GLU A 384 -16.72 -0.95 34.47
N LYS A 385 -17.48 -0.96 33.37
CA LYS A 385 -18.58 -1.93 33.14
C LYS A 385 -18.04 -3.34 32.86
N ALA A 386 -16.78 -3.45 32.43
CA ALA A 386 -16.07 -4.69 32.09
C ALA A 386 -16.85 -5.63 31.15
N THR A 387 -17.62 -5.08 30.20
CA THR A 387 -18.47 -5.86 29.29
C THR A 387 -17.74 -6.28 28.02
N ALA A 388 -16.73 -5.53 27.58
CA ALA A 388 -15.92 -5.88 26.41
C ALA A 388 -14.84 -6.91 26.78
N ASP A 389 -14.56 -7.81 25.86
CA ASP A 389 -13.44 -8.77 25.95
C ASP A 389 -12.19 -8.24 25.26
N PHE A 390 -12.35 -7.40 24.24
CA PHE A 390 -11.26 -6.78 23.49
C PHE A 390 -11.54 -5.29 23.25
N VAL A 391 -10.49 -4.47 23.36
CA VAL A 391 -10.52 -3.04 23.04
C VAL A 391 -9.36 -2.72 22.11
N CYS A 392 -9.60 -1.98 21.03
CA CYS A 392 -8.59 -1.37 20.19
C CYS A 392 -8.70 0.15 20.29
N LEU A 393 -7.75 0.76 20.98
CA LEU A 393 -7.62 2.20 21.20
C LEU A 393 -6.44 2.74 20.39
N ASN A 394 -6.64 3.87 19.70
CA ASN A 394 -5.57 4.63 19.07
C ASN A 394 -5.53 6.06 19.67
N PHE A 395 -4.36 6.49 20.11
CA PHE A 395 -4.04 7.87 20.42
C PHE A 395 -3.27 8.48 19.25
N ALA A 396 -3.89 9.45 18.57
CA ALA A 396 -3.39 10.05 17.33
C ALA A 396 -2.23 11.06 17.52
N ASN A 397 -2.01 11.50 18.74
CA ASN A 397 -1.22 12.68 19.08
C ASN A 397 0.22 12.67 18.54
N GLY A 398 0.97 11.58 18.74
CA GLY A 398 2.37 11.49 18.33
C GLY A 398 2.54 11.66 16.83
N ASP A 399 1.68 11.03 16.04
CA ASP A 399 1.72 11.13 14.59
C ASP A 399 1.23 12.48 14.06
N MET A 400 0.01 12.86 14.44
CA MET A 400 -0.64 14.05 13.89
C MET A 400 0.08 15.35 14.27
N VAL A 401 0.59 15.44 15.49
CA VAL A 401 1.40 16.60 15.93
C VAL A 401 2.82 16.49 15.37
N GLY A 402 3.38 15.29 15.28
CA GLY A 402 4.69 15.04 14.66
C GLY A 402 4.77 15.57 13.23
N HIS A 403 3.72 15.38 12.44
CA HIS A 403 3.62 15.91 11.08
C HIS A 403 3.73 17.43 10.94
N THR A 404 3.55 18.19 12.03
CA THR A 404 3.74 19.65 12.02
C THR A 404 5.21 20.06 12.04
N GLY A 405 6.12 19.17 12.44
CA GLY A 405 7.55 19.46 12.59
C GLY A 405 7.87 20.36 13.78
N ILE A 406 6.91 20.65 14.67
CA ILE A 406 7.07 21.54 15.83
C ILE A 406 7.43 20.73 17.08
N MET A 407 8.71 20.78 17.49
CA MET A 407 9.26 19.98 18.59
C MET A 407 8.50 20.18 19.91
N GLU A 408 8.25 21.43 20.32
CA GLU A 408 7.58 21.74 21.58
C GLU A 408 6.14 21.21 21.62
N ALA A 409 5.44 21.27 20.49
CA ALA A 409 4.09 20.71 20.36
C ALA A 409 4.10 19.19 20.44
N ALA A 410 5.05 18.52 19.79
CA ALA A 410 5.21 17.08 19.85
C ALA A 410 5.58 16.59 21.25
N ILE A 411 6.42 17.33 21.99
CA ILE A 411 6.71 17.08 23.42
C ILE A 411 5.42 17.10 24.26
N LYS A 412 4.61 18.16 24.08
CA LYS A 412 3.33 18.30 24.78
C LYS A 412 2.36 17.19 24.44
N ALA A 413 2.30 16.76 23.17
CA ALA A 413 1.52 15.63 22.73
C ALA A 413 1.92 14.32 23.44
N CYS A 414 3.23 14.05 23.53
CA CYS A 414 3.76 12.87 24.23
C CYS A 414 3.43 12.89 25.75
N GLU A 415 3.53 14.05 26.40
CA GLU A 415 3.18 14.22 27.82
C GLU A 415 1.68 13.99 28.10
N THR A 416 0.83 14.42 27.16
CA THR A 416 -0.61 14.18 27.19
C THR A 416 -0.92 12.70 27.09
N VAL A 417 -0.30 12.02 26.12
CA VAL A 417 -0.45 10.57 25.92
C VAL A 417 0.01 9.77 27.16
N ASP A 418 1.13 10.16 27.81
CA ASP A 418 1.58 9.52 29.05
C ASP A 418 0.53 9.57 30.16
N THR A 419 -0.11 10.73 30.33
CA THR A 419 -1.17 10.94 31.32
C THR A 419 -2.42 10.12 31.01
N CYS A 420 -2.86 10.11 29.75
CA CYS A 420 -4.02 9.37 29.28
C CYS A 420 -3.80 7.85 29.36
N ALA A 421 -2.63 7.38 28.89
CA ALA A 421 -2.24 5.99 28.95
C ALA A 421 -2.23 5.46 30.41
N LYS A 422 -1.71 6.26 31.36
CA LYS A 422 -1.77 5.92 32.78
C LYS A 422 -3.19 5.64 33.23
N THR A 423 -4.11 6.56 32.96
CA THR A 423 -5.50 6.47 33.39
C THR A 423 -6.19 5.23 32.80
N VAL A 424 -6.03 4.98 31.51
CA VAL A 424 -6.62 3.81 30.83
C VAL A 424 -6.03 2.50 31.35
N ILE A 425 -4.70 2.41 31.49
CA ILE A 425 -4.02 1.18 31.92
C ILE A 425 -4.39 0.84 33.37
N GLU A 426 -4.37 1.82 34.29
CA GLU A 426 -4.73 1.61 35.69
C GLU A 426 -6.20 1.21 35.83
N THR A 427 -7.11 1.82 35.07
CA THR A 427 -8.53 1.44 35.02
C THR A 427 -8.69 0.03 34.46
N GLY A 428 -7.98 -0.29 33.37
CA GLY A 428 -8.00 -1.62 32.77
C GLY A 428 -7.52 -2.72 33.75
N LEU A 429 -6.38 -2.51 34.42
CA LEU A 429 -5.85 -3.46 35.36
C LEU A 429 -6.83 -3.73 36.54
N LYS A 430 -7.47 -2.68 37.07
CA LYS A 430 -8.49 -2.81 38.11
C LYS A 430 -9.68 -3.66 37.68
N ASN A 431 -10.00 -3.67 36.38
CA ASN A 431 -11.14 -4.39 35.81
C ASN A 431 -10.74 -5.69 35.09
N GLY A 432 -9.52 -6.19 35.32
CA GLY A 432 -9.05 -7.49 34.86
C GLY A 432 -8.61 -7.54 33.39
N TYR A 433 -8.22 -6.40 32.83
CA TYR A 433 -7.67 -6.34 31.47
C TYR A 433 -6.14 -6.46 31.52
N THR A 434 -5.61 -7.18 30.51
CA THR A 434 -4.21 -7.14 30.12
C THR A 434 -4.07 -6.10 29.01
N THR A 435 -3.05 -5.26 29.04
CA THR A 435 -2.84 -4.22 28.01
C THR A 435 -1.58 -4.52 27.20
N LEU A 436 -1.72 -4.50 25.86
CA LEU A 436 -0.62 -4.41 24.91
C LEU A 436 -0.48 -2.94 24.50
N LEU A 437 0.60 -2.30 24.90
CA LEU A 437 0.97 -0.95 24.47
C LEU A 437 1.97 -1.08 23.33
N ILE A 438 1.61 -0.54 22.19
CA ILE A 438 2.43 -0.56 20.96
C ILE A 438 2.37 0.80 20.26
N ALA A 439 3.12 0.92 19.17
CA ALA A 439 2.85 1.90 18.11
C ALA A 439 2.77 1.18 16.76
N ASP A 440 2.25 1.86 15.74
CA ASP A 440 2.07 1.32 14.40
C ASP A 440 3.19 1.73 13.43
N HIS A 441 3.88 2.84 13.70
CA HIS A 441 5.10 3.34 13.04
C HIS A 441 5.75 4.42 13.90
N GLY A 442 6.96 4.86 13.51
CA GLY A 442 7.63 6.00 14.11
C GLY A 442 7.31 7.31 13.39
N ASN A 443 7.38 8.43 14.15
CA ASN A 443 7.27 9.81 13.67
C ASN A 443 7.96 10.75 14.68
N CYS A 444 7.35 10.96 15.87
CA CYS A 444 7.77 11.99 16.82
C CYS A 444 9.06 11.66 17.60
N GLU A 445 9.64 10.47 17.45
CA GLU A 445 10.98 10.17 17.94
C GLU A 445 12.08 10.78 17.06
N THR A 446 11.74 11.30 15.87
CA THR A 446 12.69 11.96 14.98
C THR A 446 12.07 13.21 14.36
N MET A 447 12.14 14.32 15.07
CA MET A 447 11.56 15.61 14.68
C MET A 447 12.51 16.51 13.89
N ILE A 448 13.78 16.13 13.76
CA ILE A 448 14.83 16.95 13.10
C ILE A 448 15.59 16.06 12.12
N ASN A 449 15.70 16.50 10.87
CA ASN A 449 16.47 15.88 9.82
C ASN A 449 17.98 16.06 10.05
N PRO A 450 18.86 15.25 9.41
CA PRO A 450 20.31 15.39 9.52
C PRO A 450 20.86 16.76 9.10
N ASP A 451 20.16 17.49 8.25
CA ASP A 451 20.51 18.87 7.83
C ASP A 451 20.02 19.95 8.79
N GLY A 452 19.35 19.57 9.88
CA GLY A 452 18.80 20.47 10.89
C GLY A 452 17.40 21.03 10.56
N SER A 453 16.81 20.68 9.42
CA SER A 453 15.43 21.05 9.09
C SER A 453 14.42 20.22 9.90
N PRO A 454 13.19 20.74 10.13
CA PRO A 454 12.12 19.93 10.74
C PRO A 454 11.82 18.67 9.93
N ASN A 455 11.72 17.52 10.61
CA ASN A 455 11.20 16.31 9.99
C ASN A 455 9.69 16.23 10.24
N THR A 456 8.93 16.02 9.18
CA THR A 456 7.47 15.84 9.20
C THR A 456 7.05 14.47 8.66
N ALA A 457 8.00 13.62 8.32
CA ALA A 457 7.75 12.30 7.75
C ALA A 457 7.83 11.20 8.82
N HIS A 458 7.23 10.05 8.52
CA HIS A 458 7.43 8.85 9.33
C HIS A 458 8.89 8.38 9.27
N THR A 459 9.21 7.41 10.12
CA THR A 459 10.56 6.84 10.19
C THR A 459 10.54 5.33 9.94
N THR A 460 11.72 4.76 9.74
CA THR A 460 11.92 3.30 9.70
C THR A 460 12.36 2.74 11.05
N ASN A 461 12.34 3.56 12.11
CA ASN A 461 12.71 3.12 13.44
C ASN A 461 11.71 2.07 13.96
N PRO A 462 12.17 1.10 14.77
CA PRO A 462 11.26 0.18 15.43
C PRO A 462 10.37 0.91 16.44
N VAL A 463 9.28 0.26 16.84
CA VAL A 463 8.33 0.80 17.80
C VAL A 463 8.30 -0.06 19.09
N PRO A 464 7.84 0.50 20.22
CA PRO A 464 7.73 -0.25 21.46
C PRO A 464 6.64 -1.31 21.40
N PHE A 465 6.85 -2.37 22.16
CA PHE A 465 5.85 -3.33 22.58
C PHE A 465 6.01 -3.62 24.07
N VAL A 466 5.04 -3.24 24.89
CA VAL A 466 5.00 -3.50 26.34
C VAL A 466 3.76 -4.31 26.66
N LEU A 467 3.94 -5.44 27.33
CA LEU A 467 2.85 -6.30 27.80
C LEU A 467 2.60 -6.04 29.29
N ILE A 468 1.56 -5.27 29.57
CA ILE A 468 1.17 -4.91 30.93
C ILE A 468 0.31 -6.04 31.50
N ASP A 469 0.98 -6.99 32.13
CA ASP A 469 0.40 -8.16 32.80
C ASP A 469 1.33 -8.62 33.90
N GLU A 470 0.79 -8.98 35.09
CA GLU A 470 1.60 -9.35 36.24
C GLU A 470 2.16 -10.78 36.15
N ASP A 471 1.48 -11.65 35.42
CA ASP A 471 1.82 -13.08 35.33
C ASP A 471 2.81 -13.38 34.20
N LEU A 472 2.86 -12.53 33.12
CA LEU A 472 3.67 -12.76 31.96
C LEU A 472 4.97 -11.96 31.99
N LYS A 473 6.11 -12.64 31.90
CA LYS A 473 7.45 -12.06 32.15
C LYS A 473 8.38 -12.06 30.92
N SER A 474 7.95 -12.58 29.78
CA SER A 474 8.77 -12.64 28.60
C SER A 474 8.00 -12.21 27.36
N LEU A 475 8.67 -11.50 26.46
CA LEU A 475 8.21 -11.14 25.14
C LEU A 475 9.35 -11.30 24.14
N LYS A 476 8.99 -11.59 22.89
CA LYS A 476 9.93 -11.62 21.76
C LYS A 476 9.74 -10.37 20.90
N ASN A 477 10.83 -9.93 20.28
CA ASN A 477 10.75 -8.94 19.19
C ASN A 477 9.99 -9.54 18.00
N GLY A 478 9.28 -8.69 17.27
CA GLY A 478 8.47 -9.15 16.17
C GLY A 478 8.12 -8.05 15.17
N ILE A 479 6.98 -8.23 14.51
CA ILE A 479 6.38 -7.30 13.55
C ILE A 479 4.92 -7.05 13.91
N LEU A 480 4.28 -6.06 13.29
CA LEU A 480 2.87 -5.73 13.59
C LEU A 480 1.90 -6.90 13.37
N GLY A 481 2.16 -7.73 12.37
CA GLY A 481 1.34 -8.92 12.10
C GLY A 481 1.33 -9.95 13.22
N ASP A 482 2.31 -9.97 14.13
CA ASP A 482 2.37 -10.90 15.28
C ASP A 482 1.41 -10.52 16.41
N ILE A 483 0.88 -9.31 16.40
CA ILE A 483 0.04 -8.79 17.50
C ILE A 483 -1.32 -9.50 17.54
N ALA A 484 -1.99 -9.73 16.40
CA ALA A 484 -3.27 -10.45 16.40
C ALA A 484 -3.13 -11.89 16.94
N PRO A 485 -2.18 -12.73 16.51
CA PRO A 485 -1.89 -14.02 17.13
C PRO A 485 -1.62 -13.93 18.64
N THR A 486 -0.87 -12.92 19.08
CA THR A 486 -0.57 -12.69 20.50
C THR A 486 -1.84 -12.39 21.31
N ILE A 487 -2.74 -11.57 20.76
CA ILE A 487 -4.04 -11.25 21.39
C ILE A 487 -4.91 -12.50 21.46
N LEU A 488 -5.01 -13.28 20.38
CA LEU A 488 -5.80 -14.51 20.38
C LEU A 488 -5.29 -15.54 21.41
N ASP A 489 -3.97 -15.66 21.56
CA ASP A 489 -3.34 -16.52 22.56
C ASP A 489 -3.71 -16.07 23.98
N LEU A 490 -3.63 -14.77 24.30
CA LEU A 490 -4.08 -14.20 25.58
C LEU A 490 -5.56 -14.45 25.84
N MET A 491 -6.41 -14.34 24.81
CA MET A 491 -7.86 -14.55 24.92
C MET A 491 -8.25 -16.04 24.96
N GLY A 492 -7.32 -16.96 24.66
CA GLY A 492 -7.60 -18.40 24.55
C GLY A 492 -8.47 -18.75 23.34
N ILE A 493 -8.32 -18.02 22.26
CA ILE A 493 -9.05 -18.22 20.99
C ILE A 493 -8.09 -18.83 19.98
N GLU A 494 -8.57 -19.85 19.25
CA GLU A 494 -7.77 -20.53 18.21
C GLU A 494 -7.43 -19.58 17.07
N GLN A 495 -6.15 -19.56 16.69
CA GLN A 495 -5.64 -18.77 15.57
C GLN A 495 -6.07 -19.42 14.23
N PRO A 496 -6.70 -18.69 13.31
CA PRO A 496 -7.04 -19.21 11.99
C PRO A 496 -5.79 -19.38 11.11
N SER A 497 -5.83 -20.33 10.18
CA SER A 497 -4.71 -20.67 9.29
C SER A 497 -4.23 -19.53 8.41
N GLU A 498 -5.10 -18.57 8.10
CA GLU A 498 -4.78 -17.38 7.32
C GLU A 498 -3.90 -16.38 8.08
N MET A 499 -3.91 -16.39 9.41
CA MET A 499 -2.95 -15.64 10.21
C MET A 499 -1.62 -16.40 10.24
N THR A 500 -0.69 -15.97 9.38
CA THR A 500 0.59 -16.66 9.17
C THR A 500 1.66 -16.26 10.18
N GLN A 501 1.43 -15.22 10.96
CA GLN A 501 2.35 -14.77 12.00
C GLN A 501 2.13 -15.54 13.29
N LYS A 502 2.96 -15.30 14.31
CA LYS A 502 3.00 -16.11 15.54
C LYS A 502 2.85 -15.25 16.79
N SER A 503 2.31 -15.84 17.86
CA SER A 503 2.33 -15.21 19.18
C SER A 503 3.77 -14.90 19.64
N LEU A 504 3.96 -13.73 20.23
CA LEU A 504 5.23 -13.25 20.79
C LEU A 504 5.41 -13.59 22.28
N LEU A 505 4.48 -14.35 22.87
CA LEU A 505 4.56 -14.84 24.23
C LEU A 505 5.55 -15.98 24.41
#